data_ee0efe4557cb86c6967b3210270633c5
#
_entry.id   ee0efe4557cb86c6967b3210270633c5
#
_cell.length_a   1.000
_cell.length_b   1.000
_cell.length_c   1.000
_cell.angle_alpha   90.00
_cell.angle_beta   90.00
_cell.angle_gamma   90.00
#
_symmetry.space_group_name_H-M   'P 1'
#
loop_
_entity.id
_entity.type
_entity.pdbx_description
1 polymer ?
#
loop_
_entity_poly.entity_id
_entity_poly.type
_entity_poly.pdbx_seq_one_letter_code
_entity_poly.pdbx_strand_id
1 'polypeptide(L)'
;TDQFSFGVTAKYVREDLAAVHNQNVVFDFGFQYDIGIQNTRFAVAISNFGFNTQPGGEIVVLNLSNDSTVNEFTEIAVPTVFRLGFAWDAIKNDKHILTTALQLNHPTDNNETYSIGVEYGWKHIFYARTGYTFATDSGAFPAFGFGTWINRRFGQIKLDYGFNYLTNLGMINKIGIAYTLPNSFKQSNERQ
;
A
#
# COMPACT_ATOMS: atom_id res chain seq x y z
N THR A 1 -18.33 -12.99 11.47
CA THR A 1 -19.36 -12.64 10.48
C THR A 1 -18.68 -12.43 9.13
N ASP A 2 -19.29 -12.89 8.05
CA ASP A 2 -18.72 -12.85 6.69
C ASP A 2 -18.52 -11.40 6.17
N GLN A 3 -19.06 -10.42 6.87
CA GLN A 3 -18.97 -9.00 6.54
C GLN A 3 -17.77 -8.28 7.17
N PHE A 4 -17.10 -8.88 8.13
CA PHE A 4 -15.99 -8.24 8.85
C PHE A 4 -14.71 -9.03 8.70
N SER A 5 -13.65 -8.38 8.26
CA SER A 5 -12.31 -8.93 8.16
C SER A 5 -11.33 -8.10 8.98
N PHE A 6 -10.46 -8.77 9.70
CA PHE A 6 -9.43 -8.15 10.51
C PHE A 6 -8.07 -8.79 10.22
N GLY A 7 -7.02 -7.97 10.20
CA GLY A 7 -5.65 -8.43 9.97
C GLY A 7 -4.65 -7.71 10.86
N VAL A 8 -3.62 -8.45 11.27
CA VAL A 8 -2.46 -7.93 11.99
C VAL A 8 -1.20 -8.46 11.31
N THR A 9 -0.20 -7.61 11.15
CA THR A 9 1.12 -7.97 10.65
C THR A 9 2.17 -7.43 11.61
N ALA A 10 3.17 -8.24 11.96
CA ALA A 10 4.38 -7.81 12.64
C ALA A 10 5.53 -7.78 11.63
N LYS A 11 6.32 -6.71 11.65
CA LYS A 11 7.47 -6.51 10.75
C LYS A 11 8.71 -6.19 11.58
N TYR A 12 9.82 -6.81 11.25
CA TYR A 12 11.14 -6.39 11.70
C TYR A 12 11.80 -5.61 10.57
N VAL A 13 12.22 -4.40 10.89
CA VAL A 13 12.88 -3.49 9.95
C VAL A 13 14.30 -3.27 10.42
N ARG A 14 15.26 -3.43 9.52
CA ARG A 14 16.66 -3.09 9.75
C ARG A 14 17.15 -2.21 8.60
N GLU A 15 17.76 -1.11 8.95
CA GLU A 15 18.35 -0.15 8.05
C GLU A 15 19.81 0.02 8.40
N ASP A 16 20.69 -0.22 7.44
CA ASP A 16 22.12 -0.03 7.57
C ASP A 16 22.56 1.04 6.57
N LEU A 17 23.11 2.14 7.09
CA LEU A 17 23.65 3.22 6.28
C LEU A 17 25.10 3.49 6.67
N ALA A 18 26.03 3.00 5.88
CA ALA A 18 27.47 3.05 6.19
C ALA A 18 27.77 2.43 7.56
N ALA A 19 28.26 3.22 8.52
CA ALA A 19 28.60 2.76 9.86
C ALA A 19 27.46 2.89 10.89
N VAL A 20 26.28 3.36 10.45
CA VAL A 20 25.10 3.56 11.31
C VAL A 20 24.06 2.49 11.00
N HIS A 21 23.47 1.90 12.04
CA HIS A 21 22.41 0.92 11.92
C HIS A 21 21.22 1.29 12.79
N ASN A 22 20.04 1.03 12.27
CA ASN A 22 18.78 1.18 12.99
C ASN A 22 17.96 -0.11 12.89
N GLN A 23 17.29 -0.49 13.97
CA GLN A 23 16.46 -1.69 14.03
C GLN A 23 15.15 -1.37 14.73
N ASN A 24 14.05 -1.86 14.18
CA ASN A 24 12.73 -1.62 14.75
C ASN A 24 11.79 -2.81 14.54
N VAL A 25 10.83 -2.94 15.44
CA VAL A 25 9.68 -3.84 15.29
C VAL A 25 8.45 -2.97 15.18
N VAL A 26 7.73 -3.12 14.07
CA VAL A 26 6.52 -2.36 13.80
C VAL A 26 5.35 -3.27 13.47
N PHE A 27 4.15 -2.80 13.76
CA PHE A 27 2.92 -3.53 13.57
C PHE A 27 2.00 -2.82 12.59
N ASP A 28 1.31 -3.60 11.77
CA ASP A 28 0.20 -3.12 10.98
C ASP A 28 -1.09 -3.73 11.53
N PHE A 29 -2.12 -2.91 11.59
CA PHE A 29 -3.48 -3.32 11.95
C PHE A 29 -4.41 -2.88 10.85
N GLY A 30 -5.37 -3.72 10.51
CA GLY A 30 -6.38 -3.35 9.52
C GLY A 30 -7.69 -4.08 9.77
N PHE A 31 -8.78 -3.41 9.46
CA PHE A 31 -10.09 -4.03 9.37
C PHE A 31 -10.83 -3.54 8.12
N GLN A 32 -11.67 -4.40 7.61
CA GLN A 32 -12.57 -4.11 6.52
C GLN A 32 -13.97 -4.57 6.89
N TYR A 33 -14.94 -3.74 6.58
CA TYR A 33 -16.36 -4.04 6.75
C TYR A 33 -17.08 -3.94 5.41
N ASP A 34 -17.82 -4.99 5.06
CA ASP A 34 -18.69 -5.03 3.89
C ASP A 34 -20.11 -4.63 4.30
N ILE A 35 -20.60 -3.53 3.74
CA ILE A 35 -21.92 -2.97 4.08
C ILE A 35 -23.05 -3.78 3.40
N GLY A 36 -22.72 -4.63 2.42
CA GLY A 36 -23.66 -5.50 1.71
C GLY A 36 -24.52 -4.80 0.63
N ILE A 37 -24.44 -3.46 0.50
CA ILE A 37 -25.16 -2.69 -0.53
C ILE A 37 -24.15 -2.34 -1.64
N GLN A 38 -24.42 -2.77 -2.87
CA GLN A 38 -23.56 -2.52 -4.05
C GLN A 38 -22.08 -2.87 -3.80
N ASN A 39 -21.80 -3.93 -3.05
CA ASN A 39 -20.46 -4.30 -2.59
C ASN A 39 -19.68 -3.12 -1.98
N THR A 40 -20.38 -2.28 -1.23
CA THR A 40 -19.76 -1.16 -0.55
C THR A 40 -18.89 -1.66 0.58
N ARG A 41 -17.64 -1.27 0.58
CA ARG A 41 -16.63 -1.68 1.55
C ARG A 41 -16.01 -0.45 2.20
N PHE A 42 -15.87 -0.54 3.50
CA PHE A 42 -15.17 0.44 4.32
C PHE A 42 -13.97 -0.25 4.96
N ALA A 43 -12.83 0.41 4.96
CA ALA A 43 -11.62 -0.13 5.53
C ALA A 43 -10.84 0.92 6.32
N VAL A 44 -10.25 0.50 7.42
CA VAL A 44 -9.29 1.30 8.19
C VAL A 44 -8.02 0.49 8.36
N ALA A 45 -6.88 1.14 8.20
CA ALA A 45 -5.59 0.53 8.45
C ALA A 45 -4.65 1.51 9.15
N ILE A 46 -3.88 0.99 10.09
CA ILE A 46 -2.74 1.67 10.72
C ILE A 46 -1.52 0.87 10.30
N SER A 47 -0.57 1.51 9.65
CA SER A 47 0.66 0.86 9.20
C SER A 47 1.87 1.45 9.91
N ASN A 48 2.88 0.60 10.16
CA ASN A 48 4.12 0.95 10.82
C ASN A 48 3.93 1.55 12.22
N PHE A 49 2.95 1.04 12.97
CA PHE A 49 2.81 1.41 14.38
C PHE A 49 3.95 0.77 15.20
N GLY A 50 4.76 1.59 15.85
CA GLY A 50 5.92 1.13 16.60
C GLY A 50 6.48 2.20 17.50
N PHE A 51 7.58 1.86 18.19
CA PHE A 51 8.27 2.79 19.07
C PHE A 51 9.38 3.50 18.29
N ASN A 52 9.68 4.73 18.69
CA ASN A 52 10.85 5.43 18.19
C ASN A 52 12.13 4.65 18.53
N THR A 53 13.10 4.74 17.65
CA THR A 53 14.38 4.06 17.82
C THR A 53 15.54 5.03 17.71
N GLN A 54 16.59 4.76 18.47
CA GLN A 54 17.84 5.49 18.40
C GLN A 54 18.83 4.68 17.56
N PRO A 55 19.33 5.24 16.44
CA PRO A 55 20.36 4.57 15.64
C PRO A 55 21.62 4.38 16.45
N GLY A 56 22.27 3.22 16.23
CA GLY A 56 23.57 2.91 16.79
C GLY A 56 24.66 2.96 15.73
N GLY A 57 25.89 3.14 16.15
CA GLY A 57 27.05 3.18 15.26
C GLY A 57 28.03 4.30 15.62
N GLU A 58 29.03 4.48 14.76
CA GLU A 58 30.10 5.44 14.97
C GLU A 58 30.51 6.06 13.63
N ILE A 59 30.50 7.38 13.54
CA ILE A 59 30.94 8.12 12.36
C ILE A 59 32.17 8.92 12.73
N VAL A 60 33.28 8.67 12.02
CA VAL A 60 34.48 9.48 12.12
C VAL A 60 34.38 10.66 11.16
N VAL A 61 34.34 11.85 11.70
CA VAL A 61 34.35 13.10 10.92
C VAL A 61 35.81 13.58 10.82
N LEU A 62 36.36 13.52 9.62
CA LEU A 62 37.73 13.95 9.33
C LEU A 62 37.77 15.47 9.20
N ASN A 63 38.43 16.14 10.15
CA ASN A 63 38.67 17.57 10.12
C ASN A 63 40.16 17.86 9.95
N LEU A 64 40.48 18.99 9.30
CA LEU A 64 41.86 19.44 9.07
C LEU A 64 42.69 19.63 10.34
N SER A 65 42.04 19.80 11.49
CA SER A 65 42.72 20.09 12.77
C SER A 65 42.65 18.93 13.77
N ASN A 66 41.61 18.13 13.75
CA ASN A 66 41.43 16.97 14.62
C ASN A 66 40.24 16.13 14.17
N ASP A 67 40.39 14.82 14.17
CA ASP A 67 39.29 13.90 13.89
C ASP A 67 38.35 13.87 15.10
N SER A 68 37.04 13.90 14.82
CA SER A 68 35.99 13.77 15.84
C SER A 68 35.11 12.58 15.56
N THR A 69 34.75 11.87 16.61
CA THR A 69 33.85 10.72 16.50
C THR A 69 32.46 11.14 16.98
N VAL A 70 31.45 10.83 16.17
CA VAL A 70 30.03 11.02 16.50
C VAL A 70 29.42 9.64 16.73
N ASN A 71 28.90 9.40 17.91
CA ASN A 71 28.24 8.15 18.33
C ASN A 71 26.87 8.38 18.97
N GLU A 72 26.45 9.63 19.07
CA GLU A 72 25.11 9.98 19.55
C GLU A 72 24.27 10.48 18.38
N PHE A 73 23.16 9.76 18.12
CA PHE A 73 22.22 10.09 17.04
C PHE A 73 20.87 10.49 17.64
N THR A 74 20.19 11.38 16.95
CA THR A 74 18.82 11.76 17.31
C THR A 74 17.87 10.56 17.12
N GLU A 75 16.94 10.42 18.02
CA GLU A 75 15.87 9.44 17.95
C GLU A 75 15.06 9.61 16.64
N ILE A 76 14.82 8.51 15.95
CA ILE A 76 14.03 8.46 14.72
C ILE A 76 12.62 8.00 15.05
N ALA A 77 11.65 8.85 14.74
CA ALA A 77 10.24 8.50 14.86
C ALA A 77 9.82 7.54 13.74
N VAL A 78 9.02 6.56 14.07
CA VAL A 78 8.45 5.64 13.06
C VAL A 78 7.39 6.36 12.23
N PRO A 79 7.48 6.33 10.88
CA PRO A 79 6.49 6.94 10.01
C PRO A 79 5.18 6.13 10.02
N THR A 80 4.40 6.30 11.07
CA THR A 80 3.09 5.65 11.20
C THR A 80 2.10 6.29 10.23
N VAL A 81 1.33 5.47 9.51
CA VAL A 81 0.32 5.95 8.55
C VAL A 81 -1.05 5.39 8.92
N PHE A 82 -1.99 6.28 9.20
CA PHE A 82 -3.40 5.96 9.31
C PHE A 82 -4.04 6.09 7.92
N ARG A 83 -4.83 5.07 7.53
CA ARG A 83 -5.56 5.03 6.26
C ARG A 83 -7.03 4.75 6.49
N LEU A 84 -7.86 5.52 5.81
CA LEU A 84 -9.30 5.34 5.73
C LEU A 84 -9.67 5.12 4.27
N GLY A 85 -10.33 4.04 3.95
CA GLY A 85 -10.74 3.67 2.60
C GLY A 85 -12.23 3.39 2.49
N PHE A 86 -12.82 3.79 1.39
CA PHE A 86 -14.18 3.50 1.02
C PHE A 86 -14.22 3.09 -0.46
N ALA A 87 -14.88 1.98 -0.78
CA ALA A 87 -15.02 1.52 -2.16
C ALA A 87 -16.42 0.94 -2.39
N TRP A 88 -16.94 1.14 -3.61
CA TRP A 88 -18.23 0.58 -4.01
C TRP A 88 -18.22 0.20 -5.48
N ASP A 89 -19.03 -0.77 -5.85
CA ASP A 89 -19.25 -1.18 -7.23
C ASP A 89 -20.38 -0.36 -7.84
N ALA A 90 -20.03 0.69 -8.62
CA ALA A 90 -21.00 1.56 -9.28
C ALA A 90 -21.77 0.81 -10.38
N ILE A 91 -21.14 -0.17 -11.01
CA ILE A 91 -21.73 -1.08 -11.99
C ILE A 91 -21.24 -2.48 -11.66
N LYS A 92 -22.15 -3.44 -11.55
CA LYS A 92 -21.82 -4.86 -11.42
C LYS A 92 -22.82 -5.70 -12.18
N ASN A 93 -22.34 -6.39 -13.22
CA ASN A 93 -23.07 -7.39 -13.96
C ASN A 93 -22.11 -8.50 -14.44
N ASP A 94 -22.61 -9.53 -15.13
CA ASP A 94 -21.81 -10.70 -15.55
C ASP A 94 -20.61 -10.35 -16.44
N LYS A 95 -20.60 -9.22 -17.10
CA LYS A 95 -19.56 -8.83 -18.06
C LYS A 95 -18.76 -7.61 -17.63
N HIS A 96 -19.36 -6.73 -16.84
CA HIS A 96 -18.78 -5.42 -16.52
C HIS A 96 -18.84 -5.18 -15.02
N ILE A 97 -17.72 -4.76 -14.47
CA ILE A 97 -17.61 -4.26 -13.09
C ILE A 97 -16.96 -2.87 -13.15
N LEU A 98 -17.55 -1.92 -12.47
CA LEU A 98 -16.96 -0.59 -12.28
C LEU A 98 -16.90 -0.32 -10.79
N THR A 99 -15.71 -0.36 -10.25
CA THR A 99 -15.45 -0.06 -8.83
C THR A 99 -14.86 1.33 -8.71
N THR A 100 -15.40 2.13 -7.80
CA THR A 100 -14.86 3.44 -7.43
C THR A 100 -14.36 3.37 -6.00
N ALA A 101 -13.24 4.02 -5.70
CA ALA A 101 -12.63 4.04 -4.38
C ALA A 101 -12.18 5.44 -4.00
N LEU A 102 -12.31 5.76 -2.71
CA LEU A 102 -11.80 6.95 -2.07
C LEU A 102 -10.88 6.52 -0.92
N GLN A 103 -9.78 7.22 -0.73
CA GLN A 103 -8.85 6.96 0.37
C GLN A 103 -8.30 8.25 0.95
N LEU A 104 -8.27 8.31 2.26
CA LEU A 104 -7.52 9.29 3.05
C LEU A 104 -6.28 8.59 3.62
N ASN A 105 -5.11 9.23 3.49
CA ASN A 105 -3.91 8.85 4.23
C ASN A 105 -3.51 10.01 5.14
N HIS A 106 -3.27 9.69 6.40
CA HIS A 106 -2.79 10.60 7.41
C HIS A 106 -1.49 10.05 8.00
N PRO A 107 -0.33 10.39 7.42
CA PRO A 107 0.97 10.04 7.98
C PRO A 107 1.32 10.95 9.16
N THR A 108 2.10 10.44 10.12
CA THR A 108 2.53 11.22 11.30
C THR A 108 3.66 12.21 11.00
N ASP A 109 4.35 12.02 9.89
CA ASP A 109 5.57 12.73 9.49
C ASP A 109 5.40 13.57 8.22
N ASN A 110 4.19 13.60 7.63
CA ASN A 110 3.95 14.31 6.37
C ASN A 110 2.51 14.84 6.28
N ASN A 111 2.21 15.60 5.22
CA ASN A 111 0.89 16.12 4.95
C ASN A 111 -0.11 15.01 4.59
N GLU A 112 -1.37 15.26 4.92
CA GLU A 112 -2.48 14.39 4.53
C GLU A 112 -2.62 14.33 3.01
N THR A 113 -3.01 13.15 2.51
CA THR A 113 -3.29 12.97 1.09
C THR A 113 -4.65 12.30 0.89
N TYR A 114 -5.37 12.77 -0.12
CA TYR A 114 -6.66 12.21 -0.54
C TYR A 114 -6.49 11.57 -1.91
N SER A 115 -6.99 10.37 -2.07
CA SER A 115 -6.90 9.65 -3.35
C SER A 115 -8.29 9.24 -3.82
N ILE A 116 -8.50 9.34 -5.13
CA ILE A 116 -9.66 8.77 -5.83
C ILE A 116 -9.16 7.78 -6.87
N GLY A 117 -9.83 6.64 -6.98
CA GLY A 117 -9.51 5.60 -7.94
C GLY A 117 -10.74 5.02 -8.59
N VAL A 118 -10.58 4.58 -9.83
CA VAL A 118 -11.60 3.87 -10.60
C VAL A 118 -10.96 2.64 -11.22
N GLU A 119 -11.63 1.50 -11.10
CA GLU A 119 -11.27 0.24 -11.75
C GLU A 119 -12.45 -0.23 -12.62
N TYR A 120 -12.18 -0.51 -13.87
CA TYR A 120 -13.11 -1.14 -14.77
C TYR A 120 -12.65 -2.56 -15.11
N GLY A 121 -13.49 -3.53 -14.81
CA GLY A 121 -13.29 -4.95 -15.13
C GLY A 121 -14.19 -5.41 -16.28
N TRP A 122 -13.62 -6.12 -17.24
CA TRP A 122 -14.34 -6.73 -18.35
C TRP A 122 -14.25 -8.25 -18.31
N LYS A 123 -15.40 -8.90 -18.28
CA LYS A 123 -15.55 -10.37 -18.21
C LYS A 123 -14.77 -11.04 -17.05
N HIS A 124 -14.44 -10.27 -16.00
CA HIS A 124 -13.59 -10.71 -14.88
C HIS A 124 -12.20 -11.23 -15.31
N ILE A 125 -11.75 -10.82 -16.53
CA ILE A 125 -10.44 -11.20 -17.09
C ILE A 125 -9.54 -10.00 -17.22
N PHE A 126 -10.03 -8.91 -17.81
CA PHE A 126 -9.24 -7.70 -18.05
C PHE A 126 -9.69 -6.57 -17.14
N TYR A 127 -8.71 -5.86 -16.60
CA TYR A 127 -8.93 -4.75 -15.69
C TYR A 127 -8.12 -3.54 -16.14
N ALA A 128 -8.76 -2.38 -16.19
CA ALA A 128 -8.13 -1.09 -16.40
C ALA A 128 -8.38 -0.23 -15.18
N ARG A 129 -7.34 0.47 -14.72
CA ARG A 129 -7.37 1.25 -13.48
C ARG A 129 -6.82 2.63 -13.73
N THR A 130 -7.40 3.61 -13.08
CA THR A 130 -6.81 4.95 -12.99
C THR A 130 -7.07 5.52 -11.61
N GLY A 131 -6.16 6.36 -11.16
CA GLY A 131 -6.30 7.03 -9.86
C GLY A 131 -5.52 8.32 -9.82
N TYR A 132 -5.96 9.19 -8.93
CA TYR A 132 -5.33 10.48 -8.69
C TYR A 132 -5.20 10.71 -7.19
N THR A 133 -4.04 11.21 -6.78
CA THR A 133 -3.79 11.59 -5.39
C THR A 133 -3.64 13.10 -5.30
N PHE A 134 -4.49 13.71 -4.50
CA PHE A 134 -4.42 15.13 -4.16
C PHE A 134 -3.40 15.25 -3.03
N ALA A 135 -2.24 15.83 -3.33
CA ALA A 135 -1.19 16.11 -2.37
C ALA A 135 -0.85 17.60 -2.44
N THR A 136 -0.60 18.20 -1.30
CA THR A 136 -0.44 19.66 -1.19
C THR A 136 0.82 20.19 -1.90
N ASP A 137 1.87 19.36 -2.02
CA ASP A 137 3.22 19.84 -2.39
C ASP A 137 3.84 19.19 -3.65
N SER A 138 3.15 18.30 -4.33
CA SER A 138 3.69 17.64 -5.53
C SER A 138 2.69 17.71 -6.67
N GLY A 139 3.13 18.19 -7.83
CA GLY A 139 2.40 18.07 -9.07
C GLY A 139 2.13 16.57 -9.34
N ALA A 140 1.04 16.06 -8.81
CA ALA A 140 0.66 14.67 -8.99
C ALA A 140 0.04 14.50 -10.38
N PHE A 141 0.50 13.51 -11.13
CA PHE A 141 -0.13 13.07 -12.36
C PHE A 141 -1.03 11.86 -12.07
N PRO A 142 -2.09 11.64 -12.86
CA PRO A 142 -2.88 10.43 -12.75
C PRO A 142 -2.01 9.17 -12.91
N ALA A 143 -2.26 8.17 -12.05
CA ALA A 143 -1.68 6.85 -12.20
C ALA A 143 -2.59 5.98 -13.07
N PHE A 144 -2.01 5.10 -13.87
CA PHE A 144 -2.75 4.16 -14.73
C PHE A 144 -2.26 2.75 -14.48
N GLY A 145 -3.14 1.79 -14.67
CA GLY A 145 -2.81 0.39 -14.53
C GLY A 145 -3.68 -0.52 -15.38
N PHE A 146 -3.11 -1.66 -15.75
CA PHE A 146 -3.80 -2.72 -16.47
C PHE A 146 -3.53 -4.04 -15.79
N GLY A 147 -4.54 -4.90 -15.76
CA GLY A 147 -4.40 -6.22 -15.17
C GLY A 147 -5.12 -7.29 -15.97
N THR A 148 -4.70 -8.53 -15.84
CA THR A 148 -5.42 -9.67 -16.33
C THR A 148 -5.45 -10.79 -15.30
N TRP A 149 -6.62 -11.44 -15.18
CA TRP A 149 -6.85 -12.54 -14.26
C TRP A 149 -7.15 -13.77 -15.09
N ILE A 150 -6.28 -14.76 -15.00
CA ILE A 150 -6.38 -16.00 -15.76
C ILE A 150 -6.75 -17.12 -14.80
N ASN A 151 -8.01 -17.56 -14.87
CA ASN A 151 -8.51 -18.67 -14.07
C ASN A 151 -8.23 -19.99 -14.81
N ARG A 152 -7.52 -20.91 -14.16
CA ARG A 152 -7.21 -22.24 -14.68
C ARG A 152 -7.51 -23.30 -13.63
N ARG A 153 -7.59 -24.55 -14.07
CA ARG A 153 -7.89 -25.70 -13.20
C ARG A 153 -6.88 -25.86 -12.04
N PHE A 154 -5.67 -25.39 -12.20
CA PHE A 154 -4.59 -25.43 -11.21
C PHE A 154 -4.50 -24.16 -10.33
N GLY A 155 -5.34 -23.16 -10.56
CA GLY A 155 -5.37 -21.92 -9.78
C GLY A 155 -5.66 -20.67 -10.61
N GLN A 156 -5.60 -19.51 -9.96
CA GLN A 156 -5.74 -18.21 -10.58
C GLN A 156 -4.39 -17.50 -10.64
N ILE A 157 -4.03 -17.00 -11.82
CA ILE A 157 -2.87 -16.13 -12.04
C ILE A 157 -3.37 -14.73 -12.28
N LYS A 158 -2.83 -13.76 -11.54
CA LYS A 158 -3.06 -12.33 -11.75
C LYS A 158 -1.78 -11.69 -12.21
N LEU A 159 -1.85 -10.93 -13.29
CA LEU A 159 -0.76 -10.14 -13.82
C LEU A 159 -1.21 -8.69 -13.84
N ASP A 160 -0.44 -7.81 -13.22
CA ASP A 160 -0.74 -6.39 -13.12
C ASP A 160 0.46 -5.57 -13.60
N TYR A 161 0.17 -4.52 -14.34
CA TYR A 161 1.13 -3.50 -14.71
C TYR A 161 0.55 -2.13 -14.38
N GLY A 162 1.36 -1.29 -13.76
CA GLY A 162 0.97 0.08 -13.42
C GLY A 162 2.10 1.06 -13.69
N PHE A 163 1.73 2.27 -14.04
CA PHE A 163 2.68 3.37 -14.21
C PHE A 163 2.13 4.66 -13.62
N ASN A 164 3.04 5.46 -13.12
CA ASN A 164 2.79 6.79 -12.59
C ASN A 164 3.95 7.71 -12.96
N TYR A 165 3.68 8.97 -13.16
CA TYR A 165 4.69 10.00 -13.36
C TYR A 165 4.76 10.90 -12.13
N LEU A 166 5.96 11.04 -11.57
CA LEU A 166 6.24 11.96 -10.47
C LEU A 166 7.15 13.09 -10.98
N THR A 167 6.80 14.33 -10.72
CA THR A 167 7.49 15.53 -11.24
C THR A 167 8.99 15.49 -10.99
N ASN A 168 9.42 15.02 -9.83
CA ASN A 168 10.83 15.05 -9.41
C ASN A 168 11.59 13.73 -9.67
N LEU A 169 10.88 12.61 -9.89
CA LEU A 169 11.46 11.28 -10.01
C LEU A 169 11.25 10.66 -11.41
N GLY A 170 10.42 11.29 -12.26
CA GLY A 170 10.06 10.75 -13.56
C GLY A 170 9.04 9.63 -13.51
N MET A 171 9.10 8.72 -14.48
CA MET A 171 8.15 7.62 -14.62
C MET A 171 8.51 6.44 -13.72
N ILE A 172 7.56 6.01 -12.90
CA ILE A 172 7.66 4.81 -12.09
C ILE A 172 6.78 3.73 -12.71
N ASN A 173 7.36 2.55 -12.95
CA ASN A 173 6.69 1.37 -13.46
C ASN A 173 6.64 0.29 -12.40
N LYS A 174 5.48 -0.39 -12.26
CA LYS A 174 5.27 -1.48 -11.31
C LYS A 174 4.71 -2.69 -12.05
N ILE A 175 5.30 -3.85 -11.81
CA ILE A 175 4.82 -5.14 -12.32
C ILE A 175 4.46 -6.00 -11.11
N GLY A 176 3.27 -6.59 -11.12
CA GLY A 176 2.78 -7.49 -10.10
C GLY A 176 2.40 -8.83 -10.68
N ILE A 177 2.77 -9.90 -10.00
CA ILE A 177 2.35 -11.26 -10.32
C ILE A 177 1.85 -11.90 -9.03
N ALA A 178 0.62 -12.43 -9.06
CA ALA A 178 0.06 -13.17 -7.94
C ALA A 178 -0.52 -14.50 -8.41
N TYR A 179 -0.30 -15.55 -7.62
CA TYR A 179 -0.86 -16.87 -7.86
C TYR A 179 -1.69 -17.31 -6.66
N THR A 180 -2.93 -17.72 -6.93
CA THR A 180 -3.86 -18.20 -5.91
C THR A 180 -4.13 -19.69 -6.14
N LEU A 181 -3.89 -20.50 -5.10
CA LEU A 181 -4.11 -21.96 -5.15
C LEU A 181 -5.61 -22.32 -5.29
N PRO A 182 -5.95 -23.46 -5.90
CA PRO A 182 -7.34 -23.83 -6.20
C PRO A 182 -8.27 -23.93 -4.99
N ASN A 183 -7.77 -24.38 -3.84
CA ASN A 183 -8.57 -24.55 -2.62
C ASN A 183 -8.99 -23.22 -2.00
N SER A 184 -8.15 -22.18 -2.10
CA SER A 184 -8.47 -20.81 -1.67
C SER A 184 -9.48 -20.15 -2.61
N PHE A 185 -9.48 -20.55 -3.88
CA PHE A 185 -10.36 -20.01 -4.91
C PHE A 185 -11.82 -20.48 -4.75
N LYS A 186 -12.04 -21.74 -4.32
CA LYS A 186 -13.37 -22.28 -4.07
C LYS A 186 -14.11 -21.54 -2.95
N GLN A 187 -13.41 -21.20 -1.88
CA GLN A 187 -13.97 -20.43 -0.76
C GLN A 187 -14.32 -18.99 -1.14
N SER A 188 -13.61 -18.38 -2.09
CA SER A 188 -13.89 -17.02 -2.55
C SER A 188 -15.12 -16.92 -3.44
N ASN A 189 -15.38 -17.95 -4.27
CA ASN A 189 -16.53 -17.96 -5.19
C ASN A 189 -17.85 -18.35 -4.52
N GLU A 190 -17.81 -19.03 -3.38
CA GLU A 190 -19.02 -19.32 -2.58
C GLU A 190 -19.49 -18.13 -1.74
N ARG A 191 -18.71 -17.03 -1.70
CA ARG A 191 -19.02 -15.78 -0.96
C ARG A 191 -19.45 -14.63 -1.87
N GLN A 192 -19.62 -14.86 -3.17
CA GLN A 192 -20.16 -13.91 -4.15
C GLN A 192 -21.59 -14.26 -4.54
#